data_f10a69b7c9e124632a4d7da855875c2b
#
_entry.id   f10a69b7c9e124632a4d7da855875c2b
#
_cell.length_a   1.000
_cell.length_b   1.000
_cell.length_c   1.000
_cell.angle_alpha   90.00
_cell.angle_beta   90.00
_cell.angle_gamma   90.00
#
_symmetry.space_group_name_H-M   'P 1'
#
loop_
_entity.id
_entity.type
_entity.pdbx_description
1 polymer ?
#
loop_
_entity_poly.entity_id
_entity_poly.type
_entity_poly.pdbx_seq_one_letter_code
_entity_poly.pdbx_strand_id
1 'polypeptide(L)'
;MQVTSDEQEDEQFYRDTESIAFPKLDDHQLSLLEPLGKRQVLKRGDLVYKAGQRDLGLTVILRGELEAFEQRDGAEQILATGRERDFLGDVAMLQGTSALASARVTSPESEILYVPASELRRAFAELPGVSSTIVDALIMRRRRLRRDREFAGMRVLAPTDQREGRQLDDFLDKNHIPHRLIEFESEQGQALSKRLHLTTRDLPTLITPAGAPLRRPSLREVAQVAGLLRPLAFENENEIEADLAIVGAGPAGLAAAVYAASEGLKTVVLESYAPGGQAGSSSLIENFFGFPTGISGGDLTWMAQLQAYRFGAKFSTPAQALSLNYNEEEEYRACLQVEACGAVLRAKSVLIATGADYRRLDAEGREKFEGVGVYYAATALEGQICRNETVIVAGSGNSAGQAAMFLSEGAAKVLLVIRGKDLSKMSTYLSRRVQAKNNIEILYHTQIRKLFGNKTLEEAELENIKTGEHTVVRTPAIFSMIGAVPCTEWLPPEIERDEKGFIKTGADVASAPAWKIKLQPTPLETSLPGIFAAGDVRSGSIKRCAAAVGEGGMAVAGIQLALVRSDRVGRHSQANRE
;
A
#
# COMPACT_ATOMS: atom_id res chain seq x y z
N MET A 1 5.32 -24.32 -32.34
CA MET A 1 4.85 -24.08 -30.97
C MET A 1 3.64 -23.17 -31.07
N GLN A 2 2.47 -23.58 -30.57
CA GLN A 2 1.32 -22.68 -30.48
C GLN A 2 1.60 -21.69 -29.37
N VAL A 3 1.64 -20.40 -29.67
CA VAL A 3 1.74 -19.31 -28.70
C VAL A 3 0.50 -19.40 -27.81
N THR A 4 0.68 -19.40 -26.51
CA THR A 4 -0.44 -19.45 -25.56
C THR A 4 -1.24 -18.15 -25.61
N SER A 5 -2.50 -18.15 -25.18
CA SER A 5 -3.33 -16.94 -25.14
C SER A 5 -2.67 -15.82 -24.31
N ASP A 6 -2.02 -16.19 -23.22
CA ASP A 6 -1.32 -15.27 -22.33
C ASP A 6 -0.10 -14.60 -23.00
N GLU A 7 0.65 -15.34 -23.83
CA GLU A 7 1.78 -14.80 -24.58
C GLU A 7 1.33 -13.80 -25.66
N GLN A 8 0.16 -14.05 -26.30
CA GLN A 8 -0.43 -13.12 -27.26
C GLN A 8 -0.92 -11.83 -26.58
N GLU A 9 -1.51 -11.94 -25.41
CA GLU A 9 -1.94 -10.78 -24.60
C GLU A 9 -0.74 -9.95 -24.12
N ASP A 10 0.36 -10.60 -23.73
CA ASP A 10 1.59 -9.92 -23.33
C ASP A 10 2.23 -9.18 -24.51
N GLU A 11 2.36 -9.81 -25.68
CA GLU A 11 2.87 -9.14 -26.88
C GLU A 11 2.01 -7.95 -27.33
N GLN A 12 0.69 -8.08 -27.24
CA GLN A 12 -0.21 -6.97 -27.56
C GLN A 12 -0.03 -5.82 -26.57
N PHE A 13 0.03 -6.11 -25.27
CA PHE A 13 0.28 -5.11 -24.22
C PHE A 13 1.60 -4.35 -24.47
N TYR A 14 2.70 -5.04 -24.81
CA TYR A 14 3.97 -4.38 -25.09
C TYR A 14 3.89 -3.49 -26.32
N ARG A 15 3.22 -3.89 -27.37
CA ARG A 15 3.00 -3.07 -28.59
C ARG A 15 2.18 -1.82 -28.28
N ASP A 16 1.06 -1.98 -27.58
CA ASP A 16 0.13 -0.87 -27.29
C ASP A 16 0.73 0.17 -26.33
N THR A 17 1.66 -0.24 -25.50
CA THR A 17 2.26 0.62 -24.48
C THR A 17 3.65 1.17 -24.83
N GLU A 18 4.21 0.82 -25.98
CA GLU A 18 5.57 1.22 -26.41
C GLU A 18 5.75 2.73 -26.44
N SER A 19 4.84 3.44 -27.11
CA SER A 19 4.91 4.90 -27.23
C SER A 19 4.70 5.64 -25.91
N ILE A 20 4.01 5.02 -24.95
CA ILE A 20 3.81 5.57 -23.60
C ILE A 20 5.05 5.33 -22.74
N ALA A 21 5.61 4.13 -22.83
CA ALA A 21 6.79 3.75 -22.03
C ALA A 21 8.07 4.44 -22.49
N PHE A 22 8.21 4.71 -23.79
CA PHE A 22 9.41 5.28 -24.41
C PHE A 22 9.09 6.49 -25.29
N PRO A 23 8.46 7.56 -24.75
CA PRO A 23 8.23 8.79 -25.47
C PRO A 23 9.53 9.53 -25.70
N LYS A 24 9.63 10.27 -26.82
CA LYS A 24 10.72 11.21 -27.05
C LYS A 24 10.33 12.59 -26.56
N LEU A 25 11.25 13.25 -25.86
CA LEU A 25 11.06 14.64 -25.43
C LEU A 25 11.14 15.59 -26.62
N ASP A 26 10.23 16.54 -26.71
CA ASP A 26 10.26 17.60 -27.70
C ASP A 26 11.20 18.76 -27.29
N ASP A 27 11.44 19.72 -28.20
CA ASP A 27 12.35 20.83 -27.96
C ASP A 27 11.88 21.76 -26.83
N HIS A 28 10.56 21.89 -26.66
CA HIS A 28 9.98 22.66 -25.56
C HIS A 28 10.23 21.98 -24.21
N GLN A 29 9.98 20.69 -24.10
CA GLN A 29 10.21 19.89 -22.89
C GLN A 29 11.70 19.89 -22.51
N LEU A 30 12.60 19.74 -23.48
CA LEU A 30 14.04 19.83 -23.27
C LEU A 30 14.45 21.21 -22.74
N SER A 31 13.94 22.29 -23.32
CA SER A 31 14.25 23.66 -22.89
C SER A 31 13.81 23.95 -21.45
N LEU A 32 12.73 23.29 -20.96
CA LEU A 32 12.26 23.40 -19.59
C LEU A 32 13.13 22.59 -18.61
N LEU A 33 13.71 21.48 -19.04
CA LEU A 33 14.57 20.64 -18.21
C LEU A 33 16.02 21.13 -18.12
N GLU A 34 16.53 21.83 -19.16
CA GLU A 34 17.91 22.30 -19.21
C GLU A 34 18.35 23.14 -18.01
N PRO A 35 17.57 24.12 -17.52
CA PRO A 35 17.94 24.91 -16.35
C PRO A 35 18.01 24.11 -15.05
N LEU A 36 17.38 22.95 -15.01
CA LEU A 36 17.29 22.08 -13.82
C LEU A 36 18.39 21.01 -13.78
N GLY A 37 19.11 20.83 -14.89
CA GLY A 37 20.09 19.77 -15.06
C GLY A 37 21.50 20.26 -15.34
N LYS A 38 22.40 19.30 -15.42
CA LYS A 38 23.80 19.52 -15.83
C LYS A 38 24.13 18.65 -17.04
N ARG A 39 24.68 19.27 -18.09
CA ARG A 39 25.22 18.53 -19.23
C ARG A 39 26.49 17.81 -18.84
N GLN A 40 26.61 16.56 -19.27
CA GLN A 40 27.78 15.70 -19.04
C GLN A 40 28.12 14.97 -20.33
N VAL A 41 29.41 14.81 -20.60
CA VAL A 41 29.92 14.00 -21.70
C VAL A 41 30.55 12.74 -21.13
N LEU A 42 30.05 11.60 -21.56
CA LEU A 42 30.42 10.28 -21.09
C LEU A 42 30.98 9.44 -22.25
N LYS A 43 31.88 8.51 -21.96
CA LYS A 43 32.52 7.63 -22.94
C LYS A 43 31.91 6.23 -22.90
N ARG A 44 32.16 5.44 -23.97
CA ARG A 44 31.73 4.06 -24.04
C ARG A 44 32.19 3.26 -22.80
N GLY A 45 31.22 2.59 -22.16
CA GLY A 45 31.42 1.79 -20.97
C GLY A 45 31.24 2.55 -19.66
N ASP A 46 31.17 3.89 -19.68
CA ASP A 46 30.87 4.67 -18.48
C ASP A 46 29.47 4.32 -17.96
N LEU A 47 29.39 4.09 -16.65
CA LEU A 47 28.11 3.80 -15.99
C LEU A 47 27.41 5.12 -15.63
N VAL A 48 26.15 5.24 -16.03
CA VAL A 48 25.28 6.34 -15.67
C VAL A 48 24.73 6.16 -14.26
N TYR A 49 24.28 4.94 -13.95
CA TYR A 49 23.90 4.50 -12.60
C TYR A 49 24.01 2.96 -12.49
N LYS A 50 24.01 2.46 -11.24
CA LYS A 50 24.09 1.02 -10.92
C LYS A 50 22.81 0.52 -10.26
N ALA A 51 22.49 -0.76 -10.49
CA ALA A 51 21.46 -1.47 -9.74
C ALA A 51 21.72 -1.36 -8.23
N GLY A 52 20.68 -1.10 -7.44
CA GLY A 52 20.76 -0.83 -6.01
C GLY A 52 21.11 0.61 -5.61
N GLN A 53 21.50 1.46 -6.54
CA GLN A 53 21.74 2.89 -6.28
C GLN A 53 20.44 3.61 -5.97
N ARG A 54 20.47 4.54 -5.01
CA ARG A 54 19.33 5.36 -4.58
C ARG A 54 19.44 6.79 -5.09
N ASP A 55 18.34 7.55 -4.93
CA ASP A 55 18.24 8.97 -5.25
C ASP A 55 18.67 9.29 -6.69
N LEU A 56 18.20 8.47 -7.61
CA LEU A 56 18.47 8.63 -9.02
C LEU A 56 17.77 9.88 -9.58
N GLY A 57 18.54 10.69 -10.31
CA GLY A 57 18.01 11.75 -11.16
C GLY A 57 17.57 11.23 -12.53
N LEU A 58 16.87 12.06 -13.28
CA LEU A 58 16.51 11.79 -14.67
C LEU A 58 17.74 12.00 -15.57
N THR A 59 18.02 11.03 -16.43
CA THR A 59 19.06 11.12 -17.45
C THR A 59 18.41 11.25 -18.82
N VAL A 60 18.53 12.41 -19.46
CA VAL A 60 18.05 12.67 -20.82
C VAL A 60 19.24 12.55 -21.78
N ILE A 61 19.06 11.84 -22.89
CA ILE A 61 20.09 11.63 -23.92
C ILE A 61 20.00 12.76 -24.94
N LEU A 62 21.02 13.63 -24.96
CA LEU A 62 21.11 14.72 -25.93
C LEU A 62 21.79 14.26 -27.22
N ARG A 63 22.78 13.36 -27.12
CA ARG A 63 23.46 12.76 -28.26
C ARG A 63 24.06 11.42 -27.85
N GLY A 64 24.08 10.45 -28.75
CA GLY A 64 24.68 9.11 -28.53
C GLY A 64 23.65 8.05 -28.20
N GLU A 65 24.13 6.96 -27.57
CA GLU A 65 23.30 5.81 -27.24
C GLU A 65 23.69 5.25 -25.87
N LEU A 66 22.67 4.92 -25.08
CA LEU A 66 22.78 4.29 -23.75
C LEU A 66 21.92 3.05 -23.71
N GLU A 67 22.32 2.07 -22.89
CA GLU A 67 21.48 0.89 -22.60
C GLU A 67 21.27 0.70 -21.11
N ALA A 68 20.06 0.26 -20.76
CA ALA A 68 19.71 -0.23 -19.43
C ALA A 68 19.80 -1.76 -19.45
N PHE A 69 20.44 -2.35 -18.44
CA PHE A 69 20.67 -3.78 -18.34
C PHE A 69 20.57 -4.29 -16.91
N GLU A 70 20.24 -5.57 -16.79
CA GLU A 70 20.31 -6.29 -15.51
C GLU A 70 21.38 -7.40 -15.56
N GLN A 71 21.88 -7.78 -14.38
CA GLN A 71 22.74 -8.94 -14.21
C GLN A 71 21.89 -10.16 -13.85
N ARG A 72 21.76 -11.10 -14.79
CA ARG A 72 20.98 -12.31 -14.59
C ARG A 72 21.86 -13.53 -14.78
N ASP A 73 21.98 -14.34 -13.73
CA ASP A 73 22.67 -15.65 -13.76
C ASP A 73 24.12 -15.63 -14.31
N GLY A 74 24.79 -14.48 -14.14
CA GLY A 74 26.17 -14.27 -14.63
C GLY A 74 26.26 -13.72 -16.06
N ALA A 75 25.12 -13.48 -16.72
CA ALA A 75 25.02 -12.82 -18.01
C ALA A 75 24.33 -11.45 -17.87
N GLU A 76 24.62 -10.54 -18.79
CA GLU A 76 23.95 -9.27 -18.91
C GLU A 76 22.75 -9.41 -19.85
N GLN A 77 21.59 -8.95 -19.39
CA GLN A 77 20.38 -8.85 -20.20
C GLN A 77 20.03 -7.40 -20.45
N ILE A 78 19.94 -6.99 -21.70
CA ILE A 78 19.57 -5.65 -22.08
C ILE A 78 18.05 -5.51 -21.94
N LEU A 79 17.62 -4.51 -21.18
CA LEU A 79 16.21 -4.21 -20.93
C LEU A 79 15.66 -3.14 -21.87
N ALA A 80 16.49 -2.14 -22.20
CA ALA A 80 16.12 -1.06 -23.10
C ALA A 80 17.36 -0.37 -23.66
N THR A 81 17.26 0.15 -24.88
CA THR A 81 18.26 1.01 -25.52
C THR A 81 17.64 2.37 -25.77
N GLY A 82 18.28 3.42 -25.26
CA GLY A 82 17.88 4.81 -25.45
C GLY A 82 18.80 5.55 -26.40
N ARG A 83 18.22 6.46 -27.20
CA ARG A 83 18.89 7.31 -28.17
C ARG A 83 18.52 8.77 -27.95
N GLU A 84 18.96 9.65 -28.82
CA GLU A 84 18.67 11.07 -28.76
C GLU A 84 17.18 11.37 -28.48
N ARG A 85 16.93 12.25 -27.50
CA ARG A 85 15.63 12.64 -26.94
C ARG A 85 14.91 11.59 -26.10
N ASP A 86 15.50 10.41 -25.94
CA ASP A 86 15.04 9.43 -24.94
C ASP A 86 15.56 9.82 -23.55
N PHE A 87 14.94 9.28 -22.53
CA PHE A 87 15.41 9.42 -21.16
C PHE A 87 15.41 8.07 -20.45
N LEU A 88 16.32 7.91 -19.51
CA LEU A 88 16.42 6.73 -18.66
C LEU A 88 15.75 6.99 -17.31
N GLY A 89 15.20 5.95 -16.73
CA GLY A 89 14.60 5.96 -15.41
C GLY A 89 13.35 5.11 -15.30
N ASP A 90 12.97 4.88 -14.06
CA ASP A 90 11.70 4.24 -13.69
C ASP A 90 11.09 4.94 -12.46
N VAL A 91 10.02 4.38 -11.92
CA VAL A 91 9.31 4.91 -10.74
C VAL A 91 10.23 5.09 -9.51
N ALA A 92 11.37 4.39 -9.42
CA ALA A 92 12.34 4.57 -8.34
C ALA A 92 12.81 6.03 -8.20
N MET A 93 12.83 6.80 -9.28
CA MET A 93 13.19 8.23 -9.26
C MET A 93 12.17 9.08 -8.50
N LEU A 94 10.87 8.75 -8.61
CA LEU A 94 9.79 9.40 -7.87
C LEU A 94 9.81 8.95 -6.41
N GLN A 95 9.83 7.64 -6.22
CA GLN A 95 9.76 7.03 -4.91
C GLN A 95 11.06 7.17 -4.10
N GLY A 96 12.23 7.40 -4.76
CA GLY A 96 13.57 7.33 -4.16
C GLY A 96 13.94 5.94 -3.68
N THR A 97 13.33 4.91 -4.26
CA THR A 97 13.69 3.51 -4.04
C THR A 97 14.97 3.14 -4.79
N SER A 98 15.46 1.94 -4.59
CA SER A 98 16.68 1.47 -5.24
C SER A 98 16.46 1.18 -6.73
N ALA A 99 17.44 1.50 -7.58
CA ALA A 99 17.44 1.14 -8.99
C ALA A 99 17.39 -0.39 -9.17
N LEU A 100 16.54 -0.86 -10.06
CA LEU A 100 16.40 -2.29 -10.37
C LEU A 100 17.39 -2.76 -11.43
N ALA A 101 17.91 -1.83 -12.24
CA ALA A 101 18.83 -2.08 -13.34
C ALA A 101 20.00 -1.11 -13.30
N SER A 102 21.04 -1.40 -14.05
CA SER A 102 22.16 -0.49 -14.32
C SER A 102 21.99 0.15 -15.70
N ALA A 103 22.67 1.29 -15.93
CA ALA A 103 22.74 1.90 -17.26
C ALA A 103 24.16 2.32 -17.61
N ARG A 104 24.52 2.16 -18.89
CA ARG A 104 25.84 2.52 -19.43
C ARG A 104 25.77 3.12 -20.83
N VAL A 105 26.85 3.76 -21.23
CA VAL A 105 27.06 4.31 -22.58
C VAL A 105 27.54 3.22 -23.53
N THR A 106 26.92 3.11 -24.71
CA THR A 106 27.29 2.15 -25.77
C THR A 106 27.94 2.80 -26.98
N SER A 107 27.62 4.07 -27.30
CA SER A 107 28.30 4.84 -28.33
C SER A 107 29.72 5.24 -27.90
N PRO A 108 30.62 5.62 -28.82
CA PRO A 108 31.97 6.08 -28.47
C PRO A 108 31.98 7.23 -27.47
N GLU A 109 31.02 8.15 -27.63
CA GLU A 109 30.77 9.29 -26.76
C GLU A 109 29.27 9.58 -26.73
N SER A 110 28.74 9.95 -25.57
CA SER A 110 27.35 10.40 -25.40
C SER A 110 27.31 11.70 -24.61
N GLU A 111 26.45 12.61 -25.01
CA GLU A 111 26.10 13.80 -24.23
C GLU A 111 24.75 13.61 -23.57
N ILE A 112 24.70 13.80 -22.26
CA ILE A 112 23.48 13.66 -21.44
C ILE A 112 23.17 14.94 -20.68
N LEU A 113 21.88 15.15 -20.38
CA LEU A 113 21.43 16.11 -19.37
C LEU A 113 21.02 15.30 -18.14
N TYR A 114 21.72 15.48 -17.03
CA TYR A 114 21.40 14.87 -15.76
C TYR A 114 20.63 15.84 -14.87
N VAL A 115 19.37 15.55 -14.57
CA VAL A 115 18.50 16.33 -13.69
C VAL A 115 18.43 15.63 -12.32
N PRO A 116 18.95 16.22 -11.23
CA PRO A 116 18.94 15.61 -9.91
C PRO A 116 17.51 15.30 -9.42
N ALA A 117 17.35 14.31 -8.56
CA ALA A 117 16.03 13.89 -8.05
C ALA A 117 15.28 15.02 -7.32
N SER A 118 15.98 15.93 -6.64
CA SER A 118 15.38 17.11 -5.99
C SER A 118 14.77 18.07 -6.99
N GLU A 119 15.51 18.39 -8.07
CA GLU A 119 15.06 19.28 -9.15
C GLU A 119 13.94 18.64 -9.96
N LEU A 120 14.02 17.32 -10.19
CA LEU A 120 12.98 16.56 -10.88
C LEU A 120 11.65 16.62 -10.12
N ARG A 121 11.66 16.48 -8.80
CA ARG A 121 10.44 16.60 -7.98
C ARG A 121 9.83 18.00 -8.06
N ARG A 122 10.68 19.05 -8.06
CA ARG A 122 10.23 20.41 -8.29
C ARG A 122 9.62 20.59 -9.69
N ALA A 123 10.29 20.07 -10.72
CA ALA A 123 9.77 20.10 -12.09
C ALA A 123 8.39 19.43 -12.22
N PHE A 124 8.18 18.31 -11.55
CA PHE A 124 6.88 17.60 -11.58
C PHE A 124 5.75 18.40 -10.93
N ALA A 125 6.03 19.23 -9.95
CA ALA A 125 5.04 20.13 -9.34
C ALA A 125 4.77 21.38 -10.19
N GLU A 126 5.81 21.94 -10.80
CA GLU A 126 5.77 23.27 -11.44
C GLU A 126 5.58 23.21 -12.97
N LEU A 127 5.92 22.10 -13.64
CA LEU A 127 5.95 21.95 -15.10
C LEU A 127 5.01 20.83 -15.60
N PRO A 128 3.69 21.07 -15.67
CA PRO A 128 2.71 20.00 -15.98
C PRO A 128 2.96 19.25 -17.30
N GLY A 129 3.37 19.96 -18.36
CA GLY A 129 3.60 19.36 -19.69
C GLY A 129 4.78 18.38 -19.73
N VAL A 130 5.85 18.66 -18.96
CA VAL A 130 7.00 17.75 -18.80
C VAL A 130 6.63 16.62 -17.84
N SER A 131 5.95 16.98 -16.75
CA SER A 131 5.56 16.06 -15.69
C SER A 131 4.70 14.90 -16.19
N SER A 132 3.64 15.17 -16.98
CA SER A 132 2.76 14.11 -17.48
C SER A 132 3.52 13.10 -18.33
N THR A 133 4.27 13.56 -19.33
CA THR A 133 5.02 12.68 -20.24
C THR A 133 6.00 11.76 -19.49
N ILE A 134 6.77 12.32 -18.56
CA ILE A 134 7.78 11.55 -17.83
C ILE A 134 7.11 10.60 -16.83
N VAL A 135 6.14 11.07 -16.04
CA VAL A 135 5.47 10.24 -15.03
C VAL A 135 4.73 9.07 -15.67
N ASP A 136 3.99 9.30 -16.77
CA ASP A 136 3.28 8.25 -17.50
C ASP A 136 4.26 7.19 -18.05
N ALA A 137 5.41 7.64 -18.59
CA ALA A 137 6.45 6.74 -19.05
C ALA A 137 7.05 5.90 -17.91
N LEU A 138 7.38 6.51 -16.76
CA LEU A 138 7.92 5.81 -15.59
C LEU A 138 6.94 4.76 -15.05
N ILE A 139 5.65 5.11 -14.95
CA ILE A 139 4.58 4.19 -14.53
C ILE A 139 4.48 3.02 -15.51
N MET A 140 4.44 3.31 -16.81
CA MET A 140 4.30 2.28 -17.83
C MET A 140 5.52 1.36 -17.87
N ARG A 141 6.73 1.87 -17.74
CA ARG A 141 7.95 1.07 -17.61
C ARG A 141 7.88 0.10 -16.43
N ARG A 142 7.42 0.58 -15.25
CA ARG A 142 7.26 -0.27 -14.07
C ARG A 142 6.21 -1.37 -14.30
N ARG A 143 5.08 -1.06 -14.95
CA ARG A 143 4.07 -2.04 -15.30
C ARG A 143 4.63 -3.10 -16.26
N ARG A 144 5.41 -2.69 -17.26
CA ARG A 144 6.08 -3.61 -18.20
C ARG A 144 7.06 -4.52 -17.48
N LEU A 145 7.92 -4.00 -16.61
CA LEU A 145 8.87 -4.80 -15.82
C LEU A 145 8.18 -5.82 -14.88
N ARG A 146 7.04 -5.45 -14.28
CA ARG A 146 6.27 -6.40 -13.45
C ARG A 146 5.63 -7.52 -14.27
N ARG A 147 5.22 -7.23 -15.50
CA ARG A 147 4.61 -8.20 -16.41
C ARG A 147 5.64 -9.07 -17.12
N ASP A 148 6.84 -8.56 -17.32
CA ASP A 148 7.93 -9.27 -17.99
C ASP A 148 8.36 -10.49 -17.18
N ARG A 149 8.04 -11.68 -17.69
CA ARG A 149 8.39 -12.97 -17.07
C ARG A 149 9.88 -13.25 -17.05
N GLU A 150 10.65 -12.58 -17.87
CA GLU A 150 12.10 -12.73 -17.95
C GLU A 150 12.83 -11.77 -17.02
N PHE A 151 12.24 -10.62 -16.67
CA PHE A 151 12.86 -9.67 -15.76
C PHE A 151 13.03 -10.28 -14.36
N ALA A 152 14.26 -10.34 -13.88
CA ALA A 152 14.56 -10.97 -12.60
C ALA A 152 14.28 -10.05 -11.40
N GLY A 153 14.62 -8.77 -11.51
CA GLY A 153 14.46 -7.81 -10.41
C GLY A 153 15.07 -8.32 -9.10
N MET A 154 14.28 -8.27 -8.03
CA MET A 154 14.59 -9.02 -6.81
C MET A 154 14.11 -10.47 -6.93
N ARG A 155 14.82 -11.42 -6.30
CA ARG A 155 14.46 -12.84 -6.33
C ARG A 155 14.35 -13.36 -4.91
N VAL A 156 13.20 -13.94 -4.58
CA VAL A 156 12.97 -14.63 -3.30
C VAL A 156 13.13 -16.12 -3.55
N LEU A 157 14.13 -16.74 -2.96
CA LEU A 157 14.33 -18.19 -3.00
C LEU A 157 13.79 -18.79 -1.70
N ALA A 158 12.78 -19.64 -1.81
CA ALA A 158 12.12 -20.26 -0.65
C ALA A 158 11.53 -21.63 -1.01
N PRO A 159 11.36 -22.56 -0.04
CA PRO A 159 10.52 -23.73 -0.19
C PRO A 159 9.06 -23.34 -0.46
N THR A 160 8.36 -24.16 -1.24
CA THR A 160 6.97 -23.89 -1.69
C THR A 160 5.98 -23.67 -0.53
N ASP A 161 6.17 -24.34 0.60
CA ASP A 161 5.30 -24.29 1.77
C ASP A 161 5.80 -23.38 2.90
N GLN A 162 6.95 -22.72 2.73
CA GLN A 162 7.54 -21.86 3.77
C GLN A 162 6.77 -20.54 3.91
N ARG A 163 6.24 -20.29 5.12
CA ARG A 163 5.44 -19.09 5.44
C ARG A 163 6.24 -17.80 5.25
N GLU A 164 7.49 -17.79 5.72
CA GLU A 164 8.37 -16.61 5.66
C GLU A 164 8.69 -16.24 4.20
N GLY A 165 8.86 -17.22 3.31
CA GLY A 165 9.06 -16.98 1.87
C GLY A 165 7.86 -16.29 1.23
N ARG A 166 6.65 -16.78 1.52
CA ARG A 166 5.40 -16.15 1.06
C ARG A 166 5.19 -14.75 1.65
N GLN A 167 5.62 -14.52 2.89
CA GLN A 167 5.54 -13.20 3.51
C GLN A 167 6.45 -12.18 2.82
N LEU A 168 7.66 -12.58 2.39
CA LEU A 168 8.55 -11.72 1.61
C LEU A 168 7.96 -11.41 0.23
N ASP A 169 7.39 -12.41 -0.44
CA ASP A 169 6.72 -12.28 -1.73
C ASP A 169 5.54 -11.29 -1.64
N ASP A 170 4.63 -11.49 -0.69
CA ASP A 170 3.49 -10.60 -0.44
C ASP A 170 3.93 -9.16 -0.10
N PHE A 171 4.98 -9.02 0.72
CA PHE A 171 5.53 -7.70 1.07
C PHE A 171 6.07 -6.96 -0.15
N LEU A 172 6.84 -7.63 -1.01
CA LEU A 172 7.40 -7.04 -2.22
C LEU A 172 6.30 -6.72 -3.24
N ASP A 173 5.32 -7.62 -3.42
CA ASP A 173 4.20 -7.39 -4.33
C ASP A 173 3.35 -6.18 -3.92
N LYS A 174 2.94 -6.10 -2.66
CA LYS A 174 2.14 -4.99 -2.12
C LYS A 174 2.88 -3.65 -2.13
N ASN A 175 4.20 -3.66 -2.06
CA ASN A 175 5.03 -2.46 -2.22
C ASN A 175 5.41 -2.17 -3.68
N HIS A 176 4.84 -2.90 -4.65
CA HIS A 176 5.07 -2.75 -6.10
C HIS A 176 6.54 -2.86 -6.51
N ILE A 177 7.31 -3.66 -5.78
CA ILE A 177 8.71 -3.97 -6.11
C ILE A 177 8.73 -5.16 -7.07
N PRO A 178 9.23 -5.02 -8.30
CA PRO A 178 9.40 -6.13 -9.23
C PRO A 178 10.30 -7.21 -8.64
N HIS A 179 9.78 -8.42 -8.55
CA HIS A 179 10.49 -9.56 -7.97
C HIS A 179 9.98 -10.87 -8.55
N ARG A 180 10.68 -11.96 -8.23
CA ARG A 180 10.31 -13.33 -8.58
C ARG A 180 10.44 -14.24 -7.37
N LEU A 181 9.40 -14.99 -7.08
CA LEU A 181 9.47 -16.11 -6.15
C LEU A 181 9.97 -17.34 -6.91
N ILE A 182 11.09 -17.89 -6.45
CA ILE A 182 11.75 -19.08 -7.00
C ILE A 182 11.62 -20.19 -5.98
N GLU A 183 10.95 -21.27 -6.36
CA GLU A 183 10.83 -22.45 -5.52
C GLU A 183 12.21 -23.12 -5.36
N PHE A 184 12.61 -23.35 -4.11
CA PHE A 184 13.90 -23.95 -3.81
C PHE A 184 14.06 -25.34 -4.44
N GLU A 185 12.97 -26.12 -4.49
CA GLU A 185 12.93 -27.48 -5.03
C GLU A 185 12.98 -27.52 -6.56
N SER A 186 12.75 -26.40 -7.24
CA SER A 186 12.83 -26.32 -8.71
C SER A 186 14.26 -26.46 -9.22
N GLU A 187 14.41 -26.82 -10.49
CA GLU A 187 15.72 -26.89 -11.16
C GLU A 187 16.46 -25.54 -11.10
N GLN A 188 15.74 -24.44 -11.32
CA GLN A 188 16.26 -23.07 -11.21
C GLN A 188 16.69 -22.76 -9.77
N GLY A 189 15.89 -23.14 -8.77
CA GLY A 189 16.20 -22.92 -7.34
C GLY A 189 17.46 -23.67 -6.91
N GLN A 190 17.61 -24.92 -7.32
CA GLN A 190 18.79 -25.73 -7.04
C GLN A 190 20.06 -25.18 -7.71
N ALA A 191 19.97 -24.76 -8.97
CA ALA A 191 21.08 -24.14 -9.69
C ALA A 191 21.52 -22.82 -9.01
N LEU A 192 20.56 -22.00 -8.60
CA LEU A 192 20.79 -20.73 -7.90
C LEU A 192 21.42 -20.95 -6.53
N SER A 193 20.92 -21.92 -5.75
CA SER A 193 21.47 -22.31 -4.46
C SER A 193 22.91 -22.78 -4.55
N LYS A 194 23.21 -23.62 -5.52
CA LYS A 194 24.56 -24.13 -5.74
C LYS A 194 25.53 -22.99 -6.08
N ARG A 195 25.12 -22.06 -6.94
CA ARG A 195 25.94 -20.91 -7.36
C ARG A 195 26.22 -19.96 -6.19
N LEU A 196 25.24 -19.71 -5.31
CA LEU A 196 25.36 -18.79 -4.19
C LEU A 196 25.77 -19.47 -2.87
N HIS A 197 26.08 -20.77 -2.91
CA HIS A 197 26.44 -21.59 -1.75
C HIS A 197 25.40 -21.51 -0.62
N LEU A 198 24.10 -21.63 -0.99
CA LEU A 198 22.98 -21.60 -0.07
C LEU A 198 22.56 -23.02 0.33
N THR A 199 22.13 -23.14 1.57
CA THR A 199 21.55 -24.36 2.15
C THR A 199 20.11 -24.10 2.59
N THR A 200 19.38 -25.13 2.96
CA THR A 200 18.01 -25.01 3.52
C THR A 200 17.94 -24.13 4.79
N ARG A 201 19.07 -24.01 5.53
CA ARG A 201 19.17 -23.16 6.73
C ARG A 201 19.22 -21.67 6.41
N ASP A 202 19.56 -21.32 5.17
CA ASP A 202 19.70 -19.94 4.70
C ASP A 202 18.36 -19.37 4.18
N LEU A 203 17.33 -20.23 4.05
CA LEU A 203 16.04 -19.87 3.46
C LEU A 203 15.04 -19.28 4.46
N PRO A 204 14.17 -18.34 4.02
CA PRO A 204 14.15 -17.77 2.68
C PRO A 204 15.37 -16.86 2.42
N THR A 205 15.83 -16.78 1.18
CA THR A 205 16.90 -15.86 0.79
C THR A 205 16.39 -14.86 -0.23
N LEU A 206 16.60 -13.56 0.02
CA LEU A 206 16.38 -12.50 -0.97
C LEU A 206 17.68 -12.25 -1.74
N ILE A 207 17.63 -12.33 -3.06
CA ILE A 207 18.74 -11.95 -3.93
C ILE A 207 18.43 -10.57 -4.51
N THR A 208 19.31 -9.61 -4.26
CA THR A 208 19.16 -8.23 -4.71
C THR A 208 19.42 -8.10 -6.23
N PRO A 209 19.00 -7.00 -6.88
CA PRO A 209 19.35 -6.74 -8.28
C PRO A 209 20.85 -6.69 -8.55
N ALA A 210 21.67 -6.38 -7.54
CA ALA A 210 23.12 -6.41 -7.59
C ALA A 210 23.70 -7.84 -7.41
N GLY A 211 22.85 -8.85 -7.21
CA GLY A 211 23.28 -10.26 -7.07
C GLY A 211 23.66 -10.68 -5.64
N ALA A 212 23.60 -9.79 -4.66
CA ALA A 212 23.97 -10.12 -3.28
C ALA A 212 22.84 -10.88 -2.56
N PRO A 213 23.11 -12.04 -1.92
CA PRO A 213 22.11 -12.77 -1.15
C PRO A 213 21.97 -12.24 0.27
N LEU A 214 20.73 -11.96 0.70
CA LEU A 214 20.34 -11.74 2.09
C LEU A 214 19.67 -13.01 2.60
N ARG A 215 20.30 -13.67 3.57
CA ARG A 215 19.84 -14.93 4.14
C ARG A 215 18.87 -14.65 5.29
N ARG A 216 17.67 -15.23 5.23
CA ARG A 216 16.62 -15.09 6.22
C ARG A 216 16.35 -13.63 6.61
N PRO A 217 16.17 -12.71 5.64
CA PRO A 217 16.03 -11.31 5.96
C PRO A 217 14.71 -11.04 6.68
N SER A 218 14.76 -10.11 7.62
CA SER A 218 13.55 -9.47 8.15
C SER A 218 12.92 -8.55 7.09
N LEU A 219 11.63 -8.24 7.21
CA LEU A 219 10.96 -7.28 6.31
C LEU A 219 11.65 -5.91 6.33
N ARG A 220 12.23 -5.53 7.46
CA ARG A 220 13.00 -4.29 7.60
C ARG A 220 14.26 -4.29 6.73
N GLU A 221 15.03 -5.37 6.73
CA GLU A 221 16.23 -5.50 5.89
C GLU A 221 15.85 -5.51 4.40
N VAL A 222 14.75 -6.20 4.05
CA VAL A 222 14.19 -6.17 2.69
C VAL A 222 13.81 -4.74 2.29
N ALA A 223 13.07 -4.03 3.12
CA ALA A 223 12.66 -2.66 2.88
C ALA A 223 13.87 -1.70 2.77
N GLN A 224 14.92 -1.94 3.58
CA GLN A 224 16.15 -1.16 3.52
C GLN A 224 16.86 -1.33 2.18
N VAL A 225 16.97 -2.54 1.68
CA VAL A 225 17.61 -2.83 0.38
C VAL A 225 16.74 -2.36 -0.79
N ALA A 226 15.42 -2.53 -0.69
CA ALA A 226 14.48 -2.03 -1.67
C ALA A 226 14.39 -0.48 -1.70
N GLY A 227 14.89 0.20 -0.66
CA GLY A 227 14.81 1.65 -0.53
C GLY A 227 13.45 2.17 -0.06
N LEU A 228 12.59 1.31 0.47
CA LEU A 228 11.29 1.64 1.02
C LEU A 228 11.42 2.28 2.42
N LEU A 229 12.32 1.74 3.24
CA LEU A 229 12.64 2.31 4.53
C LEU A 229 13.53 3.52 4.33
N ARG A 230 12.94 4.69 4.36
CA ARG A 230 13.70 5.93 4.30
C ARG A 230 14.10 6.35 5.70
N PRO A 231 15.36 6.78 5.92
CA PRO A 231 15.64 7.63 7.05
C PRO A 231 14.73 8.85 6.86
N LEU A 232 13.85 9.07 7.79
CA LEU A 232 12.97 10.24 7.78
C LEU A 232 13.78 11.50 8.14
N ALA A 233 15.02 11.35 8.61
CA ALA A 233 15.92 12.43 8.94
C ALA A 233 16.32 13.25 7.71
N PHE A 234 16.16 14.54 7.79
CA PHE A 234 16.92 15.49 7.00
C PHE A 234 18.37 15.42 7.48
N GLU A 235 19.34 15.51 6.58
CA GLU A 235 20.77 15.38 6.82
C GLU A 235 21.18 15.90 8.23
N ASN A 236 21.64 14.96 9.09
CA ASN A 236 22.21 15.16 10.42
C ASN A 236 21.31 15.36 11.66
N GLU A 237 20.00 15.19 11.59
CA GLU A 237 19.13 15.33 12.77
C GLU A 237 18.44 14.01 13.13
N ASN A 238 18.47 13.67 14.44
CA ASN A 238 17.74 12.50 14.99
C ASN A 238 16.22 12.77 15.10
N GLU A 239 15.78 14.00 14.88
CA GLU A 239 14.39 14.45 14.93
C GLU A 239 13.94 14.93 13.56
N ILE A 240 12.73 14.51 13.16
CA ILE A 240 12.11 14.90 11.90
C ILE A 240 10.97 15.82 12.22
N GLU A 241 10.93 16.95 11.54
CA GLU A 241 9.85 17.92 11.64
C GLU A 241 8.96 17.90 10.42
N ALA A 242 7.65 17.82 10.61
CA ALA A 242 6.62 17.88 9.60
C ALA A 242 5.51 18.87 9.96
N ASP A 243 4.88 19.45 8.96
CA ASP A 243 3.63 20.18 9.18
C ASP A 243 2.50 19.18 9.48
N LEU A 244 2.50 18.05 8.75
CA LEU A 244 1.54 16.98 8.91
C LEU A 244 2.22 15.61 8.93
N ALA A 245 1.98 14.84 10.01
CA ALA A 245 2.25 13.41 10.05
C ALA A 245 0.95 12.63 9.78
N ILE A 246 0.99 11.70 8.85
CA ILE A 246 -0.13 10.79 8.54
C ILE A 246 0.26 9.39 8.99
N VAL A 247 -0.54 8.78 9.84
CA VAL A 247 -0.33 7.41 10.33
C VAL A 247 -1.31 6.47 9.65
N GLY A 248 -0.79 5.63 8.75
CA GLY A 248 -1.54 4.73 7.88
C GLY A 248 -1.66 5.25 6.45
N ALA A 249 -1.29 4.41 5.48
CA ALA A 249 -1.33 4.69 4.04
C ALA A 249 -2.46 3.94 3.33
N GLY A 250 -3.61 3.74 3.98
CA GLY A 250 -4.85 3.32 3.35
C GLY A 250 -5.48 4.47 2.53
N PRO A 251 -6.66 4.27 1.91
CA PRO A 251 -7.29 5.28 1.05
C PRO A 251 -7.45 6.66 1.70
N ALA A 252 -7.77 6.73 2.98
CA ALA A 252 -7.88 8.01 3.71
C ALA A 252 -6.53 8.71 3.84
N GLY A 253 -5.48 7.97 4.28
CA GLY A 253 -4.14 8.52 4.43
C GLY A 253 -3.51 8.91 3.11
N LEU A 254 -3.70 8.11 2.05
CA LEU A 254 -3.20 8.43 0.71
C LEU A 254 -3.87 9.68 0.13
N ALA A 255 -5.20 9.81 0.25
CA ALA A 255 -5.90 11.01 -0.18
C ALA A 255 -5.41 12.25 0.57
N ALA A 256 -5.30 12.16 1.90
CA ALA A 256 -4.76 13.25 2.70
C ALA A 256 -3.31 13.60 2.32
N ALA A 257 -2.47 12.62 2.02
CA ALA A 257 -1.09 12.85 1.57
C ALA A 257 -1.03 13.60 0.24
N VAL A 258 -1.91 13.25 -0.71
CA VAL A 258 -2.02 13.96 -2.00
C VAL A 258 -2.43 15.41 -1.77
N TYR A 259 -3.53 15.65 -1.05
CA TYR A 259 -4.04 17.01 -0.84
C TYR A 259 -3.06 17.86 -0.03
N ALA A 260 -2.58 17.37 1.11
CA ALA A 260 -1.68 18.11 1.98
C ALA A 260 -0.37 18.50 1.26
N ALA A 261 0.25 17.55 0.56
CA ALA A 261 1.48 17.83 -0.18
C ALA A 261 1.25 18.78 -1.37
N SER A 262 0.10 18.64 -2.09
CA SER A 262 -0.25 19.55 -3.20
C SER A 262 -0.50 20.98 -2.74
N GLU A 263 -0.89 21.17 -1.49
CA GLU A 263 -1.10 22.46 -0.85
C GLU A 263 0.16 22.99 -0.11
N GLY A 264 1.30 22.33 -0.30
CA GLY A 264 2.61 22.76 0.17
C GLY A 264 2.97 22.38 1.60
N LEU A 265 2.16 21.55 2.29
CA LEU A 265 2.51 21.07 3.63
C LEU A 265 3.64 20.04 3.58
N LYS A 266 4.64 20.17 4.45
CA LYS A 266 5.65 19.13 4.69
C LYS A 266 4.98 17.90 5.25
N THR A 267 4.64 16.94 4.39
CA THR A 267 3.84 15.76 4.72
C THR A 267 4.71 14.51 4.84
N VAL A 268 4.60 13.82 5.96
CA VAL A 268 5.25 12.52 6.23
C VAL A 268 4.19 11.46 6.48
N VAL A 269 4.27 10.34 5.78
CA VAL A 269 3.36 9.20 5.90
C VAL A 269 4.10 8.01 6.49
N LEU A 270 3.58 7.46 7.59
CA LEU A 270 4.06 6.24 8.24
C LEU A 270 3.13 5.09 7.87
N GLU A 271 3.69 3.99 7.37
CA GLU A 271 2.93 2.79 7.02
C GLU A 271 3.63 1.54 7.58
N SER A 272 2.87 0.73 8.30
CA SER A 272 3.42 -0.41 9.03
C SER A 272 3.82 -1.61 8.16
N TYR A 273 3.19 -1.76 6.97
CA TYR A 273 3.46 -2.90 6.09
C TYR A 273 3.59 -2.50 4.62
N ALA A 274 2.51 -2.00 4.01
CA ALA A 274 2.50 -1.56 2.61
C ALA A 274 1.37 -0.56 2.37
N PRO A 275 1.60 0.50 1.55
CA PRO A 275 0.56 1.43 1.17
C PRO A 275 -0.60 0.73 0.45
N GLY A 276 -1.82 1.24 0.69
CA GLY A 276 -3.04 0.70 0.11
C GLY A 276 -4.05 0.22 1.15
N GLY A 277 -3.56 -0.19 2.34
CA GLY A 277 -4.42 -0.72 3.39
C GLY A 277 -5.29 -1.87 2.89
N GLN A 278 -6.50 -2.02 3.43
CA GLN A 278 -7.41 -3.09 3.01
C GLN A 278 -7.92 -2.94 1.57
N ALA A 279 -8.03 -1.70 1.07
CA ALA A 279 -8.44 -1.48 -0.32
C ALA A 279 -7.41 -2.01 -1.32
N GLY A 280 -6.11 -1.90 -0.99
CA GLY A 280 -5.01 -2.36 -1.84
C GLY A 280 -5.04 -3.86 -2.16
N SER A 281 -5.66 -4.68 -1.31
CA SER A 281 -5.82 -6.14 -1.53
C SER A 281 -7.08 -6.51 -2.31
N SER A 282 -7.95 -5.55 -2.67
CA SER A 282 -9.16 -5.84 -3.45
C SER A 282 -8.80 -6.06 -4.93
N SER A 283 -9.19 -7.19 -5.50
CA SER A 283 -8.94 -7.52 -6.91
C SER A 283 -9.63 -6.56 -7.87
N LEU A 284 -10.86 -6.12 -7.54
CA LEU A 284 -11.63 -5.18 -8.34
C LEU A 284 -12.56 -4.35 -7.45
N ILE A 285 -12.52 -3.02 -7.61
CA ILE A 285 -13.43 -2.06 -7.00
C ILE A 285 -14.31 -1.47 -8.11
N GLU A 286 -15.51 -2.01 -8.29
CA GLU A 286 -16.43 -1.63 -9.38
C GLU A 286 -17.20 -0.34 -9.09
N ASN A 287 -17.33 0.04 -7.81
CA ASN A 287 -18.14 1.17 -7.37
C ASN A 287 -17.29 2.38 -6.92
N PHE A 288 -16.05 2.48 -7.37
CA PHE A 288 -15.26 3.69 -7.18
C PHE A 288 -15.55 4.67 -8.31
N PHE A 289 -15.83 5.92 -7.93
CA PHE A 289 -16.20 6.98 -8.88
C PHE A 289 -15.11 7.22 -9.93
N GLY A 290 -15.50 7.29 -11.20
CA GLY A 290 -14.62 7.58 -12.33
C GLY A 290 -14.05 6.36 -13.06
N PHE A 291 -14.34 5.15 -12.60
CA PHE A 291 -13.88 3.89 -13.22
C PHE A 291 -15.06 3.01 -13.66
N PRO A 292 -15.61 3.21 -14.88
CA PRO A 292 -16.82 2.53 -15.32
C PRO A 292 -16.68 1.01 -15.45
N THR A 293 -15.44 0.51 -15.62
CA THR A 293 -15.12 -0.93 -15.67
C THR A 293 -14.54 -1.45 -14.37
N GLY A 294 -14.52 -0.61 -13.30
CA GLY A 294 -13.81 -0.91 -12.07
C GLY A 294 -12.30 -0.66 -12.18
N ILE A 295 -11.62 -0.75 -11.05
CA ILE A 295 -10.17 -0.66 -10.93
C ILE A 295 -9.71 -1.61 -9.82
N SER A 296 -8.53 -2.25 -9.98
CA SER A 296 -7.96 -3.01 -8.88
C SER A 296 -7.62 -2.08 -7.71
N GLY A 297 -7.82 -2.55 -6.48
CA GLY A 297 -7.46 -1.77 -5.29
C GLY A 297 -5.96 -1.46 -5.24
N GLY A 298 -5.13 -2.40 -5.69
CA GLY A 298 -3.69 -2.23 -5.82
C GLY A 298 -3.32 -1.08 -6.77
N ASP A 299 -3.89 -1.06 -7.98
CA ASP A 299 -3.63 0.03 -8.94
C ASP A 299 -4.13 1.37 -8.42
N LEU A 300 -5.34 1.42 -7.88
CA LEU A 300 -5.92 2.66 -7.34
C LEU A 300 -5.01 3.27 -6.27
N THR A 301 -4.59 2.48 -5.30
CA THR A 301 -3.78 2.96 -4.17
C THR A 301 -2.34 3.24 -4.56
N TRP A 302 -1.78 2.47 -5.50
CA TRP A 302 -0.46 2.75 -6.05
C TRP A 302 -0.43 4.06 -6.84
N MET A 303 -1.43 4.32 -7.68
CA MET A 303 -1.54 5.59 -8.41
C MET A 303 -1.67 6.78 -7.44
N ALA A 304 -2.45 6.64 -6.37
CA ALA A 304 -2.56 7.66 -5.32
C ALA A 304 -1.23 7.89 -4.59
N GLN A 305 -0.47 6.83 -4.29
CA GLN A 305 0.87 6.93 -3.70
C GLN A 305 1.83 7.69 -4.62
N LEU A 306 1.86 7.35 -5.91
CA LEU A 306 2.70 8.04 -6.89
C LEU A 306 2.32 9.52 -7.03
N GLN A 307 1.03 9.82 -6.99
CA GLN A 307 0.53 11.19 -6.97
C GLN A 307 1.01 11.97 -5.74
N ALA A 308 0.97 11.36 -4.56
CA ALA A 308 1.50 11.96 -3.33
C ALA A 308 3.02 12.21 -3.41
N TYR A 309 3.79 11.26 -3.95
CA TYR A 309 5.22 11.45 -4.21
C TYR A 309 5.52 12.59 -5.17
N ARG A 310 4.70 12.71 -6.23
CA ARG A 310 4.82 13.80 -7.20
C ARG A 310 4.72 15.18 -6.54
N PHE A 311 3.86 15.32 -5.52
CA PHE A 311 3.71 16.55 -4.74
C PHE A 311 4.71 16.68 -3.58
N GLY A 312 5.59 15.70 -3.39
CA GLY A 312 6.67 15.78 -2.40
C GLY A 312 6.37 15.16 -1.05
N ALA A 313 5.25 14.45 -0.89
CA ALA A 313 5.00 13.65 0.32
C ALA A 313 6.10 12.60 0.52
N LYS A 314 6.50 12.38 1.77
CA LYS A 314 7.51 11.37 2.13
C LYS A 314 6.82 10.19 2.80
N PHE A 315 7.18 8.97 2.38
CA PHE A 315 6.69 7.73 2.98
C PHE A 315 7.83 6.99 3.64
N SER A 316 7.56 6.34 4.74
CA SER A 316 8.43 5.34 5.36
C SER A 316 7.65 4.04 5.57
N THR A 317 8.18 2.94 5.05
CA THR A 317 7.57 1.62 5.07
C THR A 317 8.67 0.55 5.19
N PRO A 318 8.58 -0.41 6.14
CA PRO A 318 7.65 -0.45 7.26
C PRO A 318 8.02 0.55 8.35
N ALA A 319 7.05 1.30 8.84
CA ALA A 319 7.23 2.27 9.92
C ALA A 319 5.96 2.33 10.77
N GLN A 320 5.97 1.66 11.90
CA GLN A 320 4.86 1.64 12.85
C GLN A 320 4.99 2.79 13.85
N ALA A 321 3.93 3.57 14.04
CA ALA A 321 3.83 4.51 15.15
C ALA A 321 3.52 3.72 16.43
N LEU A 322 4.38 3.85 17.44
CA LEU A 322 4.28 3.13 18.71
C LEU A 322 3.53 3.92 19.79
N SER A 323 3.65 5.24 19.75
CA SER A 323 2.97 6.15 20.68
C SER A 323 2.85 7.55 20.09
N LEU A 324 1.89 8.29 20.59
CA LEU A 324 1.68 9.72 20.35
C LEU A 324 1.74 10.47 21.67
N ASN A 325 2.73 11.35 21.84
CA ASN A 325 2.80 12.30 22.91
C ASN A 325 2.33 13.67 22.39
N TYR A 326 1.49 14.35 23.15
CA TYR A 326 0.89 15.62 22.76
C TYR A 326 1.20 16.72 23.76
N ASN A 327 1.66 17.87 23.26
CA ASN A 327 1.89 19.07 24.05
C ASN A 327 1.34 20.30 23.30
N GLU A 328 0.25 20.88 23.80
CA GLU A 328 -0.45 22.02 23.17
C GLU A 328 0.39 23.30 23.12
N GLU A 329 1.37 23.47 24.03
CA GLU A 329 2.20 24.65 24.15
C GLU A 329 3.37 24.70 23.15
N GLU A 330 3.70 23.57 22.52
CA GLU A 330 4.76 23.46 21.54
C GLU A 330 4.26 23.76 20.11
N GLU A 331 5.14 24.29 19.26
CA GLU A 331 4.86 24.48 17.82
C GLU A 331 4.61 23.13 17.15
N TYR A 332 5.49 22.16 17.40
CA TYR A 332 5.33 20.76 16.99
C TYR A 332 4.64 19.97 18.11
N ARG A 333 3.32 20.07 18.16
CA ARG A 333 2.48 19.57 19.27
C ARG A 333 2.48 18.07 19.43
N ALA A 334 2.73 17.35 18.37
CA ALA A 334 2.69 15.91 18.35
C ALA A 334 4.09 15.33 18.17
N CYS A 335 4.42 14.38 19.03
CA CYS A 335 5.67 13.64 18.99
C CYS A 335 5.32 12.15 18.85
N LEU A 336 5.61 11.59 17.67
CA LEU A 336 5.37 10.19 17.34
C LEU A 336 6.67 9.38 17.52
N GLN A 337 6.63 8.34 18.33
CA GLN A 337 7.69 7.35 18.36
C GLN A 337 7.48 6.34 17.25
N VAL A 338 8.50 6.13 16.41
CA VAL A 338 8.43 5.27 15.23
C VAL A 338 9.39 4.10 15.39
N GLU A 339 8.86 2.87 15.32
CA GLU A 339 9.64 1.64 15.50
C GLU A 339 10.80 1.51 14.51
N ALA A 340 10.56 1.85 13.26
CA ALA A 340 11.47 1.50 12.16
C ALA A 340 12.83 2.21 12.18
N CYS A 341 12.93 3.38 12.79
CA CYS A 341 14.15 4.19 12.69
C CYS A 341 14.72 4.60 14.06
N GLY A 342 14.04 4.27 15.17
CA GLY A 342 14.38 4.81 16.49
C GLY A 342 14.27 6.35 16.54
N ALA A 343 13.70 6.95 15.48
CA ALA A 343 13.56 8.37 15.33
C ALA A 343 12.22 8.83 15.89
N VAL A 344 12.20 10.08 16.32
CA VAL A 344 11.03 10.78 16.78
C VAL A 344 10.55 11.68 15.66
N LEU A 345 9.31 11.49 15.20
CA LEU A 345 8.65 12.38 14.26
C LEU A 345 7.88 13.46 15.02
N ARG A 346 8.31 14.70 14.92
CA ARG A 346 7.60 15.86 15.47
C ARG A 346 6.72 16.47 14.39
N ALA A 347 5.46 16.69 14.69
CA ALA A 347 4.51 17.24 13.75
C ALA A 347 3.65 18.35 14.38
N LYS A 348 3.33 19.37 13.56
CA LYS A 348 2.38 20.42 13.96
C LYS A 348 0.96 19.89 14.03
N SER A 349 0.63 18.92 13.18
CA SER A 349 -0.65 18.23 13.15
C SER A 349 -0.45 16.74 12.80
N VAL A 350 -1.39 15.89 13.25
CA VAL A 350 -1.39 14.45 12.95
C VAL A 350 -2.74 14.04 12.38
N LEU A 351 -2.72 13.23 11.33
CA LEU A 351 -3.89 12.51 10.84
C LEU A 351 -3.75 11.02 11.17
N ILE A 352 -4.66 10.51 11.98
CA ILE A 352 -4.78 9.09 12.30
C ILE A 352 -5.66 8.44 11.23
N ALA A 353 -5.05 7.65 10.34
CA ALA A 353 -5.69 6.95 9.24
C ALA A 353 -5.36 5.43 9.26
N THR A 354 -5.16 4.89 10.47
CA THR A 354 -4.73 3.51 10.73
C THR A 354 -5.76 2.45 10.38
N GLY A 355 -7.00 2.88 10.07
CA GLY A 355 -8.06 1.98 9.68
C GLY A 355 -8.55 1.07 10.82
N ALA A 356 -9.05 -0.10 10.45
CA ALA A 356 -9.55 -1.09 11.38
C ALA A 356 -9.27 -2.48 10.84
N ASP A 357 -8.80 -3.37 11.72
CA ASP A 357 -8.54 -4.76 11.38
C ASP A 357 -9.79 -5.62 11.53
N TYR A 358 -9.98 -6.57 10.61
CA TYR A 358 -11.07 -7.52 10.75
C TYR A 358 -10.86 -8.42 11.96
N ARG A 359 -11.95 -8.62 12.70
CA ARG A 359 -11.95 -9.57 13.80
C ARG A 359 -11.63 -10.96 13.27
N ARG A 360 -10.63 -11.58 13.88
CA ARG A 360 -10.26 -12.95 13.55
C ARG A 360 -11.35 -13.92 13.97
N LEU A 361 -11.59 -14.95 13.15
CA LEU A 361 -12.52 -16.00 13.46
C LEU A 361 -12.01 -16.79 14.69
N ASP A 362 -12.86 -16.98 15.68
CA ASP A 362 -12.53 -17.75 16.89
C ASP A 362 -12.83 -19.24 16.63
N ALA A 363 -11.94 -19.90 15.86
CA ALA A 363 -12.07 -21.30 15.49
C ALA A 363 -10.70 -21.99 15.52
N GLU A 364 -10.67 -23.21 16.05
CA GLU A 364 -9.46 -24.05 16.06
C GLU A 364 -9.03 -24.37 14.62
N GLY A 365 -7.75 -24.23 14.32
CA GLY A 365 -7.19 -24.46 12.98
C GLY A 365 -7.27 -23.25 12.04
N ARG A 366 -7.88 -22.11 12.45
CA ARG A 366 -7.99 -20.90 11.64
C ARG A 366 -6.68 -20.46 10.99
N GLU A 367 -5.61 -20.40 11.77
CA GLU A 367 -4.31 -19.89 11.32
C GLU A 367 -3.73 -20.64 10.13
N LYS A 368 -4.06 -21.95 10.03
CA LYS A 368 -3.63 -22.79 8.92
C LYS A 368 -4.33 -22.43 7.61
N PHE A 369 -5.56 -21.91 7.69
CA PHE A 369 -6.42 -21.70 6.53
C PHE A 369 -6.66 -20.22 6.19
N GLU A 370 -6.05 -19.28 6.92
CA GLU A 370 -6.09 -17.85 6.55
C GLU A 370 -5.47 -17.62 5.17
N GLY A 371 -6.26 -17.05 4.25
CA GLY A 371 -5.86 -16.82 2.84
C GLY A 371 -5.99 -18.05 1.92
N VAL A 372 -6.23 -19.25 2.47
CA VAL A 372 -6.40 -20.50 1.68
C VAL A 372 -7.67 -21.26 2.08
N GLY A 373 -8.72 -20.51 2.43
CA GLY A 373 -10.03 -21.03 2.83
C GLY A 373 -10.75 -20.17 3.86
N VAL A 374 -10.06 -19.32 4.63
CA VAL A 374 -10.67 -18.32 5.51
C VAL A 374 -10.37 -16.93 4.97
N TYR A 375 -11.42 -16.18 4.64
CA TYR A 375 -11.38 -14.87 4.03
C TYR A 375 -12.12 -13.83 4.87
N TYR A 376 -11.68 -12.56 4.81
CA TYR A 376 -12.28 -11.43 5.53
C TYR A 376 -12.96 -10.43 4.59
N ALA A 377 -12.96 -10.70 3.30
CA ALA A 377 -13.70 -9.99 2.26
C ALA A 377 -14.25 -11.01 1.25
N ALA A 378 -15.36 -10.69 0.60
CA ALA A 378 -15.90 -11.47 -0.50
C ALA A 378 -15.67 -10.70 -1.80
N THR A 379 -14.70 -11.13 -2.61
CA THR A 379 -14.35 -10.50 -3.89
C THR A 379 -14.61 -11.45 -5.05
N ALA A 380 -14.44 -10.96 -6.28
CA ALA A 380 -14.66 -11.78 -7.47
C ALA A 380 -13.70 -12.99 -7.56
N LEU A 381 -12.50 -12.86 -7.00
CA LEU A 381 -11.50 -13.93 -7.00
C LEU A 381 -11.96 -15.11 -6.12
N GLU A 382 -12.35 -14.83 -4.88
CA GLU A 382 -12.87 -15.87 -3.98
C GLU A 382 -14.21 -16.43 -4.49
N GLY A 383 -15.01 -15.62 -5.20
CA GLY A 383 -16.23 -16.05 -5.86
C GLY A 383 -16.02 -17.18 -6.89
N GLN A 384 -14.86 -17.22 -7.55
CA GLN A 384 -14.52 -18.32 -8.48
C GLN A 384 -14.27 -19.65 -7.75
N ILE A 385 -13.57 -19.60 -6.61
CA ILE A 385 -13.32 -20.79 -5.76
C ILE A 385 -14.63 -21.36 -5.21
N CYS A 386 -15.62 -20.51 -5.03
CA CYS A 386 -16.93 -20.86 -4.45
C CYS A 386 -17.94 -21.44 -5.46
N ARG A 387 -17.59 -21.50 -6.74
CA ARG A 387 -18.52 -21.86 -7.81
C ARG A 387 -19.02 -23.31 -7.66
N ASN A 388 -20.35 -23.47 -7.57
CA ASN A 388 -21.03 -24.77 -7.33
C ASN A 388 -20.66 -25.47 -6.01
N GLU A 389 -20.09 -24.75 -5.04
CA GLU A 389 -19.71 -25.28 -3.73
C GLU A 389 -20.65 -24.75 -2.63
N THR A 390 -20.64 -25.42 -1.48
CA THR A 390 -21.25 -24.89 -0.26
C THR A 390 -20.23 -23.99 0.43
N VAL A 391 -20.59 -22.74 0.71
CA VAL A 391 -19.72 -21.75 1.36
C VAL A 391 -20.35 -21.23 2.65
N ILE A 392 -19.51 -20.80 3.59
CA ILE A 392 -19.96 -20.30 4.88
C ILE A 392 -19.69 -18.79 4.96
N VAL A 393 -20.69 -18.01 5.37
CA VAL A 393 -20.55 -16.60 5.73
C VAL A 393 -20.85 -16.45 7.21
N ALA A 394 -19.88 -16.00 8.01
CA ALA A 394 -20.04 -15.76 9.43
C ALA A 394 -20.31 -14.28 9.71
N GLY A 395 -21.42 -13.95 10.34
CA GLY A 395 -21.79 -12.58 10.70
C GLY A 395 -23.26 -12.26 10.55
N SER A 396 -23.72 -11.18 11.21
CA SER A 396 -25.14 -10.79 11.24
C SER A 396 -25.41 -9.36 10.74
N GLY A 397 -24.38 -8.61 10.38
CA GLY A 397 -24.49 -7.23 9.91
C GLY A 397 -24.65 -7.11 8.39
N ASN A 398 -24.69 -5.86 7.89
CA ASN A 398 -24.83 -5.58 6.46
C ASN A 398 -23.71 -6.21 5.61
N SER A 399 -22.46 -6.20 6.08
CA SER A 399 -21.34 -6.81 5.35
C SER A 399 -21.55 -8.32 5.12
N ALA A 400 -22.04 -9.03 6.15
CA ALA A 400 -22.37 -10.45 6.03
C ALA A 400 -23.51 -10.70 5.04
N GLY A 401 -24.56 -9.88 5.10
CA GLY A 401 -25.68 -9.96 4.15
C GLY A 401 -25.27 -9.67 2.72
N GLN A 402 -24.42 -8.67 2.49
CA GLN A 402 -23.90 -8.35 1.16
C GLN A 402 -23.01 -9.48 0.62
N ALA A 403 -22.11 -10.01 1.45
CA ALA A 403 -21.27 -11.15 1.08
C ALA A 403 -22.12 -12.39 0.74
N ALA A 404 -23.13 -12.71 1.57
CA ALA A 404 -24.02 -13.83 1.32
C ALA A 404 -24.78 -13.69 -0.01
N MET A 405 -25.31 -12.50 -0.29
CA MET A 405 -25.99 -12.20 -1.57
C MET A 405 -25.06 -12.33 -2.77
N PHE A 406 -23.87 -11.75 -2.68
CA PHE A 406 -22.86 -11.83 -3.74
C PHE A 406 -22.44 -13.29 -4.03
N LEU A 407 -22.07 -14.03 -3.01
CA LEU A 407 -21.64 -15.42 -3.14
C LEU A 407 -22.77 -16.35 -3.63
N SER A 408 -24.02 -16.04 -3.30
CA SER A 408 -25.18 -16.83 -3.74
C SER A 408 -25.41 -16.81 -5.25
N GLU A 409 -24.75 -15.95 -5.99
CA GLU A 409 -24.84 -15.91 -7.47
C GLU A 409 -24.03 -17.02 -8.13
N GLY A 410 -22.98 -17.52 -7.47
CA GLY A 410 -22.12 -18.56 -8.01
C GLY A 410 -22.07 -19.85 -7.19
N ALA A 411 -22.28 -19.77 -5.89
CA ALA A 411 -22.24 -20.91 -4.99
C ALA A 411 -23.50 -21.80 -5.11
N ALA A 412 -23.33 -23.10 -4.94
CA ALA A 412 -24.46 -24.03 -4.83
C ALA A 412 -25.31 -23.71 -3.60
N LYS A 413 -24.66 -23.41 -2.47
CA LYS A 413 -25.31 -23.07 -1.21
C LYS A 413 -24.46 -22.11 -0.39
N VAL A 414 -25.10 -21.13 0.26
CA VAL A 414 -24.48 -20.22 1.22
C VAL A 414 -25.06 -20.49 2.60
N LEU A 415 -24.23 -20.85 3.57
CA LEU A 415 -24.62 -20.97 4.97
C LEU A 415 -24.27 -19.66 5.70
N LEU A 416 -25.29 -18.87 6.04
CA LEU A 416 -25.11 -17.65 6.83
C LEU A 416 -25.16 -18.00 8.32
N VAL A 417 -23.99 -18.09 8.94
CA VAL A 417 -23.81 -18.50 10.34
C VAL A 417 -23.87 -17.29 11.27
N ILE A 418 -24.82 -17.31 12.20
CA ILE A 418 -25.14 -16.20 13.10
C ILE A 418 -25.16 -16.67 14.55
N ARG A 419 -24.31 -16.09 15.41
CA ARG A 419 -24.31 -16.38 16.86
C ARG A 419 -25.56 -15.86 17.56
N GLY A 420 -26.20 -14.84 17.00
CA GLY A 420 -27.44 -14.22 17.51
C GLY A 420 -28.68 -15.00 17.13
N LYS A 421 -29.82 -14.47 17.59
CA LYS A 421 -31.16 -15.06 17.36
C LYS A 421 -31.86 -14.53 16.11
N ASP A 422 -31.36 -13.45 15.51
CA ASP A 422 -32.02 -12.71 14.44
C ASP A 422 -31.03 -11.91 13.57
N LEU A 423 -31.57 -11.24 12.56
CA LEU A 423 -30.86 -10.33 11.64
C LEU A 423 -31.03 -8.83 12.00
N SER A 424 -31.33 -8.50 13.25
CA SER A 424 -31.62 -7.12 13.67
C SER A 424 -30.48 -6.12 13.41
N LYS A 425 -29.24 -6.60 13.29
CA LYS A 425 -28.04 -5.80 12.93
C LYS A 425 -27.92 -5.56 11.43
N MET A 426 -28.75 -6.18 10.61
CA MET A 426 -28.79 -6.01 9.15
C MET A 426 -29.95 -5.08 8.79
N SER A 427 -29.76 -4.22 7.78
CA SER A 427 -30.86 -3.36 7.29
C SER A 427 -32.04 -4.21 6.82
N THR A 428 -33.26 -3.72 7.07
CA THR A 428 -34.50 -4.44 6.73
C THR A 428 -34.58 -4.82 5.25
N TYR A 429 -34.10 -3.95 4.37
CA TYR A 429 -34.04 -4.23 2.94
C TYR A 429 -33.16 -5.45 2.64
N LEU A 430 -31.96 -5.50 3.21
CA LEU A 430 -31.00 -6.56 2.94
C LEU A 430 -31.42 -7.89 3.60
N SER A 431 -31.92 -7.83 4.84
CA SER A 431 -32.38 -9.04 5.53
C SER A 431 -33.53 -9.74 4.80
N ARG A 432 -34.48 -8.96 4.21
CA ARG A 432 -35.54 -9.52 3.36
C ARG A 432 -35.00 -10.20 2.11
N ARG A 433 -34.00 -9.61 1.44
CA ARG A 433 -33.38 -10.21 0.26
C ARG A 433 -32.64 -11.50 0.60
N VAL A 434 -31.88 -11.51 1.67
CA VAL A 434 -31.16 -12.71 2.16
C VAL A 434 -32.15 -13.84 2.48
N GLN A 435 -33.25 -13.52 3.19
CA GLN A 435 -34.28 -14.52 3.54
C GLN A 435 -35.05 -15.04 2.32
N ALA A 436 -35.20 -14.24 1.27
CA ALA A 436 -35.91 -14.63 0.06
C ALA A 436 -35.05 -15.45 -0.94
N LYS A 437 -33.74 -15.56 -0.73
CA LYS A 437 -32.84 -16.25 -1.64
C LYS A 437 -32.80 -17.74 -1.35
N ASN A 438 -33.21 -18.58 -2.31
CA ASN A 438 -33.43 -20.02 -2.11
C ASN A 438 -32.16 -20.83 -1.74
N ASN A 439 -30.99 -20.36 -2.15
CA ASN A 439 -29.72 -21.02 -1.87
C ASN A 439 -28.95 -20.39 -0.70
N ILE A 440 -29.57 -19.50 0.09
CA ILE A 440 -29.01 -19.01 1.35
C ILE A 440 -29.77 -19.66 2.50
N GLU A 441 -29.08 -20.43 3.32
CA GLU A 441 -29.60 -20.98 4.57
C GLU A 441 -29.04 -20.19 5.76
N ILE A 442 -29.92 -19.75 6.67
CA ILE A 442 -29.53 -18.96 7.84
C ILE A 442 -29.48 -19.87 9.07
N LEU A 443 -28.31 -20.02 9.66
CA LEU A 443 -28.09 -20.82 10.86
C LEU A 443 -27.98 -19.90 12.08
N TYR A 444 -29.08 -19.76 12.80
CA TYR A 444 -29.13 -18.98 14.03
C TYR A 444 -28.50 -19.72 15.20
N HIS A 445 -28.02 -18.98 16.20
CA HIS A 445 -27.36 -19.54 17.40
C HIS A 445 -26.20 -20.50 17.05
N THR A 446 -25.52 -20.24 15.95
CA THR A 446 -24.48 -21.12 15.43
C THR A 446 -23.14 -20.39 15.38
N GLN A 447 -22.09 -21.09 15.73
CA GLN A 447 -20.70 -20.62 15.61
C GLN A 447 -19.82 -21.67 14.92
N ILE A 448 -18.70 -21.22 14.36
CA ILE A 448 -17.69 -22.08 13.77
C ILE A 448 -16.69 -22.42 14.88
N ARG A 449 -16.45 -23.70 15.13
CA ARG A 449 -15.59 -24.18 16.22
C ARG A 449 -14.24 -24.66 15.75
N LYS A 450 -14.21 -25.41 14.64
CA LYS A 450 -13.01 -26.07 14.18
C LYS A 450 -12.98 -26.19 12.67
N LEU A 451 -11.79 -26.11 12.11
CA LEU A 451 -11.52 -26.16 10.67
C LEU A 451 -10.61 -27.34 10.35
N PHE A 452 -10.93 -28.03 9.26
CA PHE A 452 -10.21 -29.22 8.82
C PHE A 452 -9.82 -29.08 7.36
N GLY A 453 -8.72 -29.73 7.00
CA GLY A 453 -8.17 -29.79 5.65
C GLY A 453 -6.67 -30.03 5.65
N ASN A 454 -6.11 -30.22 4.47
CA ASN A 454 -4.67 -30.45 4.31
C ASN A 454 -3.95 -29.16 3.86
N LYS A 455 -3.91 -28.85 2.56
CA LYS A 455 -3.30 -27.62 2.04
C LYS A 455 -4.29 -26.46 2.00
N THR A 456 -5.56 -26.76 1.82
CA THR A 456 -6.68 -25.82 1.77
C THR A 456 -7.75 -26.27 2.75
N LEU A 457 -8.71 -25.38 3.03
CA LEU A 457 -9.89 -25.74 3.82
C LEU A 457 -10.73 -26.77 3.07
N GLU A 458 -11.19 -27.79 3.76
CA GLU A 458 -12.04 -28.85 3.22
C GLU A 458 -13.36 -28.98 4.00
N GLU A 459 -13.32 -28.79 5.33
CA GLU A 459 -14.48 -28.93 6.20
C GLU A 459 -14.43 -27.93 7.36
N ALA A 460 -15.61 -27.61 7.89
CA ALA A 460 -15.79 -26.80 9.09
C ALA A 460 -16.79 -27.45 10.05
N GLU A 461 -16.45 -27.47 11.33
CA GLU A 461 -17.35 -27.88 12.40
C GLU A 461 -18.13 -26.65 12.90
N LEU A 462 -19.44 -26.74 12.82
CA LEU A 462 -20.40 -25.78 13.34
C LEU A 462 -21.00 -26.29 14.64
N GLU A 463 -21.16 -25.43 15.63
CA GLU A 463 -21.83 -25.72 16.90
C GLU A 463 -23.08 -24.83 17.05
N ASN A 464 -24.22 -25.44 17.33
CA ASN A 464 -25.37 -24.70 17.81
C ASN A 464 -25.19 -24.40 19.30
N ILE A 465 -24.96 -23.16 19.66
CA ILE A 465 -24.63 -22.73 21.03
C ILE A 465 -25.79 -22.89 22.02
N LYS A 466 -27.03 -23.15 21.55
CA LYS A 466 -28.19 -23.43 22.42
C LYS A 466 -28.37 -24.88 22.71
N THR A 467 -28.20 -25.74 21.71
CA THR A 467 -28.43 -27.16 21.83
C THR A 467 -27.16 -27.95 22.14
N GLY A 468 -25.99 -27.35 21.87
CA GLY A 468 -24.69 -28.05 21.92
C GLY A 468 -24.50 -29.07 20.77
N GLU A 469 -25.35 -29.02 19.76
CA GLU A 469 -25.27 -29.91 18.60
C GLU A 469 -24.11 -29.47 17.68
N HIS A 470 -23.31 -30.45 17.25
CA HIS A 470 -22.19 -30.23 16.33
C HIS A 470 -22.53 -30.83 14.96
N THR A 471 -22.22 -30.05 13.91
CA THR A 471 -22.41 -30.45 12.52
C THR A 471 -21.16 -30.17 11.73
N VAL A 472 -20.62 -31.15 11.01
CA VAL A 472 -19.50 -30.94 10.09
C VAL A 472 -20.05 -30.67 8.69
N VAL A 473 -19.55 -29.57 8.09
CA VAL A 473 -19.95 -29.11 6.76
C VAL A 473 -18.73 -29.10 5.85
N ARG A 474 -18.85 -29.77 4.70
CA ARG A 474 -17.84 -29.67 3.65
C ARG A 474 -17.92 -28.28 2.99
N THR A 475 -16.81 -27.55 3.01
CA THR A 475 -16.70 -26.20 2.48
C THR A 475 -15.26 -25.85 2.11
N PRO A 476 -15.00 -25.29 0.92
CA PRO A 476 -13.69 -24.79 0.54
C PRO A 476 -13.44 -23.35 1.07
N ALA A 477 -14.49 -22.64 1.54
CA ALA A 477 -14.37 -21.24 1.89
C ALA A 477 -15.29 -20.78 3.02
N ILE A 478 -14.72 -20.00 3.94
CA ILE A 478 -15.41 -19.29 5.02
C ILE A 478 -15.13 -17.79 4.89
N PHE A 479 -16.18 -16.99 4.85
CA PHE A 479 -16.12 -15.54 4.82
C PHE A 479 -16.46 -14.98 6.19
N SER A 480 -15.46 -14.48 6.91
CA SER A 480 -15.61 -13.95 8.27
C SER A 480 -15.99 -12.47 8.26
N MET A 481 -17.29 -12.18 8.35
CA MET A 481 -17.88 -10.83 8.36
C MET A 481 -18.35 -10.44 9.76
N ILE A 482 -17.55 -10.76 10.80
CA ILE A 482 -17.91 -10.59 12.22
C ILE A 482 -17.55 -9.21 12.79
N GLY A 483 -17.15 -8.28 11.94
CA GLY A 483 -16.82 -6.90 12.27
C GLY A 483 -15.34 -6.60 12.32
N ALA A 484 -15.01 -5.36 12.65
CA ALA A 484 -13.64 -4.86 12.70
C ALA A 484 -13.32 -4.25 14.06
N VAL A 485 -12.02 -4.18 14.38
CA VAL A 485 -11.45 -3.52 15.56
C VAL A 485 -10.59 -2.37 15.07
N PRO A 486 -10.80 -1.13 15.53
CA PRO A 486 -9.98 0.00 15.11
C PRO A 486 -8.55 -0.13 15.65
N CYS A 487 -7.56 0.27 14.84
CA CYS A 487 -6.14 0.23 15.21
C CYS A 487 -5.78 1.48 16.03
N THR A 488 -6.18 1.50 17.31
CA THR A 488 -6.09 2.67 18.21
C THR A 488 -5.33 2.42 19.52
N GLU A 489 -4.73 1.25 19.71
CA GLU A 489 -4.09 0.85 20.99
C GLU A 489 -2.87 1.71 21.34
N TRP A 490 -2.18 2.26 20.35
CA TRP A 490 -1.01 3.12 20.48
C TRP A 490 -1.32 4.58 20.83
N LEU A 491 -2.59 4.97 20.81
CA LEU A 491 -3.03 6.34 21.05
C LEU A 491 -3.17 6.63 22.55
N PRO A 492 -2.89 7.88 22.99
CA PRO A 492 -3.07 8.28 24.37
C PRO A 492 -4.57 8.25 24.78
N PRO A 493 -4.84 8.10 26.09
CA PRO A 493 -6.21 7.98 26.60
C PRO A 493 -7.03 9.26 26.42
N GLU A 494 -6.41 10.42 26.25
CA GLU A 494 -7.06 11.71 26.00
C GLU A 494 -7.79 11.78 24.67
N ILE A 495 -7.43 10.92 23.71
CA ILE A 495 -8.20 10.75 22.46
C ILE A 495 -9.46 9.94 22.77
N GLU A 496 -10.60 10.61 22.77
CA GLU A 496 -11.89 9.97 23.04
C GLU A 496 -12.28 8.94 21.98
N ARG A 497 -12.79 7.81 22.48
CA ARG A 497 -13.24 6.67 21.66
C ARG A 497 -14.66 6.30 22.04
N ASP A 498 -15.37 5.65 21.12
CA ASP A 498 -16.64 5.02 21.42
C ASP A 498 -16.47 3.68 22.18
N GLU A 499 -17.56 3.05 22.57
CA GLU A 499 -17.56 1.77 23.29
C GLU A 499 -16.87 0.61 22.54
N LYS A 500 -16.65 0.76 21.23
CA LYS A 500 -15.98 -0.22 20.36
C LYS A 500 -14.52 0.14 20.08
N GLY A 501 -14.03 1.26 20.62
CA GLY A 501 -12.67 1.73 20.45
C GLY A 501 -12.45 2.65 19.24
N PHE A 502 -13.47 2.98 18.43
CA PHE A 502 -13.36 3.92 17.30
C PHE A 502 -13.23 5.36 17.79
N ILE A 503 -12.41 6.16 17.12
CA ILE A 503 -12.11 7.55 17.49
C ILE A 503 -13.32 8.43 17.23
N LYS A 504 -13.76 9.18 18.25
CA LYS A 504 -14.76 10.23 18.12
C LYS A 504 -14.15 11.49 17.53
N THR A 505 -14.92 12.24 16.73
CA THR A 505 -14.44 13.46 16.05
C THR A 505 -15.53 14.51 15.96
N GLY A 506 -15.12 15.76 15.72
CA GLY A 506 -16.05 16.87 15.46
C GLY A 506 -16.94 17.18 16.65
N ALA A 507 -18.23 17.33 16.42
CA ALA A 507 -19.19 17.71 17.46
C ALA A 507 -19.23 16.74 18.66
N ASP A 508 -18.90 15.45 18.44
CA ASP A 508 -18.93 14.42 19.48
C ASP A 508 -17.84 14.60 20.55
N VAL A 509 -16.82 15.42 20.26
CA VAL A 509 -15.71 15.73 21.20
C VAL A 509 -15.68 17.17 21.69
N ALA A 510 -16.67 17.98 21.32
CA ALA A 510 -16.74 19.40 21.72
C ALA A 510 -16.81 19.62 23.24
N SER A 511 -17.32 18.63 23.99
CA SER A 511 -17.39 18.65 25.45
C SER A 511 -16.32 17.78 26.14
N ALA A 512 -15.36 17.25 25.37
CA ALA A 512 -14.29 16.41 25.92
C ALA A 512 -13.40 17.21 26.90
N PRO A 513 -12.94 16.63 28.01
CA PRO A 513 -12.06 17.33 28.97
C PRO A 513 -10.75 17.81 28.36
N ALA A 514 -10.26 17.14 27.35
CA ALA A 514 -9.04 17.50 26.63
C ALA A 514 -9.24 18.65 25.62
N TRP A 515 -10.49 18.94 25.22
CA TRP A 515 -10.81 20.06 24.32
C TRP A 515 -10.89 21.37 25.11
N LYS A 516 -9.81 22.12 25.19
CA LYS A 516 -9.70 23.37 25.96
C LYS A 516 -9.97 24.63 25.13
N ILE A 517 -10.14 24.49 23.82
CA ILE A 517 -10.33 25.61 22.89
C ILE A 517 -11.79 26.04 22.90
N LYS A 518 -12.05 27.37 22.90
CA LYS A 518 -13.41 27.94 22.86
C LYS A 518 -14.15 27.72 21.54
N LEU A 519 -13.43 27.45 20.44
CA LEU A 519 -14.01 27.15 19.14
C LEU A 519 -14.45 25.68 19.07
N GLN A 520 -15.47 25.41 18.27
CA GLN A 520 -15.89 24.03 18.00
C GLN A 520 -14.81 23.25 17.25
N PRO A 521 -14.61 21.96 17.52
CA PRO A 521 -13.77 21.09 16.72
C PRO A 521 -14.22 21.08 15.26
N THR A 522 -13.27 21.02 14.34
CA THR A 522 -13.60 20.77 12.92
C THR A 522 -14.11 19.32 12.73
N PRO A 523 -14.84 18.98 11.66
CA PRO A 523 -15.59 17.72 11.55
C PRO A 523 -14.78 16.44 11.81
N LEU A 524 -13.51 16.41 11.47
CA LEU A 524 -12.62 15.24 11.63
C LEU A 524 -11.56 15.44 12.71
N GLU A 525 -11.59 16.52 13.45
CA GLU A 525 -10.69 16.80 14.57
C GLU A 525 -11.08 15.97 15.80
N THR A 526 -10.11 15.38 16.47
CA THR A 526 -10.33 14.56 17.67
C THR A 526 -10.48 15.43 18.93
N SER A 527 -10.56 14.83 20.11
CA SER A 527 -10.54 15.53 21.40
C SER A 527 -9.22 16.27 21.70
N LEU A 528 -8.14 16.01 20.95
CA LEU A 528 -6.89 16.76 21.04
C LEU A 528 -6.80 17.74 19.87
N PRO A 529 -6.66 19.06 20.11
CA PRO A 529 -6.59 20.08 19.07
C PRO A 529 -5.43 19.86 18.10
N GLY A 530 -5.70 19.89 16.78
CA GLY A 530 -4.70 19.65 15.74
C GLY A 530 -4.42 18.17 15.45
N ILE A 531 -5.09 17.26 16.17
CA ILE A 531 -5.04 15.82 15.90
C ILE A 531 -6.35 15.39 15.24
N PHE A 532 -6.28 14.75 14.08
CA PHE A 532 -7.40 14.38 13.24
C PHE A 532 -7.50 12.87 13.09
N ALA A 533 -8.69 12.38 12.73
CA ALA A 533 -8.90 10.98 12.37
C ALA A 533 -9.79 10.88 11.13
N ALA A 534 -9.45 9.97 10.20
CA ALA A 534 -10.21 9.73 8.97
C ALA A 534 -10.22 8.25 8.57
N GLY A 535 -11.27 7.86 7.85
CA GLY A 535 -11.47 6.49 7.37
C GLY A 535 -12.00 5.55 8.46
N ASP A 536 -11.68 4.28 8.32
CA ASP A 536 -12.30 3.20 9.10
C ASP A 536 -11.97 3.20 10.60
N VAL A 537 -10.95 3.93 11.02
CA VAL A 537 -10.58 4.11 12.44
C VAL A 537 -11.55 5.00 13.19
N ARG A 538 -12.36 5.82 12.48
CA ARG A 538 -13.26 6.81 13.04
C ARG A 538 -14.63 6.22 13.40
N SER A 539 -15.19 6.66 14.52
CA SER A 539 -16.56 6.36 14.91
C SER A 539 -17.55 6.94 13.90
N GLY A 540 -18.56 6.16 13.52
CA GLY A 540 -19.57 6.56 12.54
C GLY A 540 -19.10 6.63 11.09
N SER A 541 -17.85 6.25 10.76
CA SER A 541 -17.36 6.23 9.39
C SER A 541 -18.10 5.21 8.52
N ILE A 542 -18.33 5.55 7.26
CA ILE A 542 -18.88 4.64 6.26
C ILE A 542 -17.71 3.79 5.73
N LYS A 543 -17.72 2.48 6.01
CA LYS A 543 -16.68 1.54 5.62
C LYS A 543 -16.67 1.29 4.10
N ARG A 544 -16.23 2.31 3.34
CA ARG A 544 -16.10 2.30 1.87
C ARG A 544 -14.87 3.08 1.44
N CYS A 545 -14.20 2.60 0.41
CA CYS A 545 -13.01 3.24 -0.13
C CYS A 545 -13.24 4.72 -0.51
N ALA A 546 -14.34 5.02 -1.24
CA ALA A 546 -14.68 6.39 -1.63
C ALA A 546 -14.97 7.31 -0.44
N ALA A 547 -15.62 6.80 0.64
CA ALA A 547 -15.84 7.56 1.85
C ALA A 547 -14.53 7.89 2.57
N ALA A 548 -13.63 6.91 2.69
CA ALA A 548 -12.31 7.09 3.27
C ALA A 548 -11.47 8.14 2.51
N VAL A 549 -11.49 8.09 1.17
CA VAL A 549 -10.84 9.11 0.31
C VAL A 549 -11.42 10.50 0.57
N GLY A 550 -12.76 10.63 0.62
CA GLY A 550 -13.43 11.89 0.92
C GLY A 550 -13.08 12.44 2.29
N GLU A 551 -13.06 11.59 3.33
CA GLU A 551 -12.65 11.99 4.68
C GLU A 551 -11.17 12.43 4.72
N GLY A 552 -10.28 11.74 4.00
CA GLY A 552 -8.88 12.14 3.90
C GLY A 552 -8.70 13.54 3.33
N GLY A 553 -9.39 13.86 2.23
CA GLY A 553 -9.38 15.19 1.64
C GLY A 553 -9.99 16.27 2.56
N MET A 554 -11.12 15.97 3.19
CA MET A 554 -11.77 16.89 4.16
C MET A 554 -10.89 17.17 5.38
N ALA A 555 -10.12 16.18 5.85
CA ALA A 555 -9.23 16.35 6.99
C ALA A 555 -8.17 17.42 6.71
N VAL A 556 -7.65 17.50 5.50
CA VAL A 556 -6.61 18.48 5.14
C VAL A 556 -7.11 19.91 5.29
N ALA A 557 -8.35 20.22 4.86
CA ALA A 557 -8.94 21.53 5.07
C ALA A 557 -9.06 21.88 6.58
N GLY A 558 -9.46 20.92 7.42
CA GLY A 558 -9.49 21.08 8.87
C GLY A 558 -8.08 21.30 9.47
N ILE A 559 -7.09 20.56 8.98
CA ILE A 559 -5.68 20.67 9.39
C ILE A 559 -5.14 22.05 9.11
N GLN A 560 -5.39 22.62 7.92
CA GLN A 560 -4.96 23.98 7.59
C GLN A 560 -5.56 25.02 8.53
N LEU A 561 -6.85 24.89 8.86
CA LEU A 561 -7.50 25.77 9.85
C LEU A 561 -6.84 25.64 11.24
N ALA A 562 -6.48 24.42 11.65
CA ALA A 562 -5.81 24.19 12.92
C ALA A 562 -4.39 24.76 12.94
N LEU A 563 -3.63 24.68 11.85
CA LEU A 563 -2.30 25.28 11.71
C LEU A 563 -2.37 26.81 11.81
N VAL A 564 -3.29 27.46 11.09
CA VAL A 564 -3.50 28.91 11.20
C VAL A 564 -3.91 29.34 12.59
N ARG A 565 -4.74 28.55 13.27
CA ARG A 565 -5.16 28.78 14.66
C ARG A 565 -3.97 28.75 15.61
N SER A 566 -3.04 27.83 15.41
CA SER A 566 -1.79 27.70 16.20
C SER A 566 -0.89 28.90 16.07
N ASP A 567 -0.64 29.34 14.85
CA ASP A 567 0.24 30.47 14.57
C ASP A 567 -0.24 31.78 15.23
N ARG A 568 -1.56 31.96 15.34
CA ARG A 568 -2.14 33.11 16.03
C ARG A 568 -1.93 33.07 17.55
N VAL A 569 -2.05 31.90 18.17
CA VAL A 569 -1.83 31.74 19.62
C VAL A 569 -0.36 31.93 19.96
N GLY A 570 0.54 31.37 19.17
CA GLY A 570 2.00 31.54 19.37
C GLY A 570 2.46 33.01 19.29
N ARG A 571 1.96 33.80 18.34
CA ARG A 571 2.27 35.22 18.20
C ARG A 571 1.75 36.07 19.37
N HIS A 572 0.58 35.74 19.93
CA HIS A 572 0.03 36.43 21.10
C HIS A 572 0.82 36.12 22.38
N SER A 573 1.35 34.90 22.52
CA SER A 573 2.18 34.50 23.64
C SER A 573 3.57 35.15 23.62
N GLN A 574 4.16 35.36 22.46
CA GLN A 574 5.43 36.10 22.32
C GLN A 574 5.25 37.60 22.57
N ALA A 575 4.19 38.23 22.04
CA ALA A 575 3.88 39.63 22.26
C ALA A 575 3.55 40.01 23.72
N ASN A 576 3.17 39.01 24.55
CA ASN A 576 2.94 39.21 25.99
C ASN A 576 4.18 38.91 26.84
N ARG A 577 5.28 38.42 26.29
CA ARG A 577 6.56 38.17 26.98
C ARG A 577 7.62 39.26 26.69
N GLU A 578 7.39 40.11 25.70
CA GLU A 578 8.10 41.38 25.45
C GLU A 578 7.38 42.54 26.14
#